data_143b12722ed303b31e916fa179564e55
#
_entry.id   143b12722ed303b31e916fa179564e55
#
_cell.length_a   1.000
_cell.length_b   1.000
_cell.length_c   1.000
_cell.angle_alpha   90.00
_cell.angle_beta   90.00
_cell.angle_gamma   90.00
#
_symmetry.space_group_name_H-M   'P 1'
#
loop_
_entity.id
_entity.type
_entity.pdbx_description
1 polymer ?
#
loop_
_entity_poly.entity_id
_entity_poly.type
_entity_poly.pdbx_seq_one_letter_code
_entity_poly.pdbx_strand_id
1 'polypeptide(L)'
;MKKHLDAIYFNYKKTPFFEDYYPFFEDVYNKEWLFLADLNECMLKWFLKELNINTEFVKDSDYTFEGDKSDLIVDMCKKLGADTYIFAKLGKDYVIKQDFDNAGIKLIFQDYNHPQYPQRFG
;
A
#
# COMPACT_ATOMS: atom_id res chain seq x y z
N MET A 1 1.13 -5.86 -21.22
CA MET A 1 1.99 -6.12 -20.04
C MET A 1 3.47 -6.37 -20.40
N LYS A 2 3.78 -6.96 -21.57
CA LYS A 2 5.16 -7.27 -21.99
C LYS A 2 6.14 -6.07 -21.92
N LYS A 3 5.75 -4.88 -22.36
CA LYS A 3 6.61 -3.67 -22.29
C LYS A 3 7.08 -3.31 -20.87
N HIS A 4 6.25 -3.53 -19.85
CA HIS A 4 6.62 -3.24 -18.46
C HIS A 4 7.61 -4.28 -17.94
N LEU A 5 7.40 -5.56 -18.24
CA LEU A 5 8.33 -6.62 -17.87
C LEU A 5 9.70 -6.43 -18.55
N ASP A 6 9.70 -6.12 -19.85
CA ASP A 6 10.93 -5.81 -20.60
C ASP A 6 11.66 -4.61 -19.97
N ALA A 7 10.94 -3.57 -19.54
CA ALA A 7 11.55 -2.42 -18.87
C ALA A 7 12.22 -2.81 -17.56
N ILE A 8 11.58 -3.65 -16.73
CA ILE A 8 12.19 -4.17 -15.50
C ILE A 8 13.45 -4.96 -15.84
N TYR A 9 13.36 -5.89 -16.79
CA TYR A 9 14.49 -6.72 -17.21
C TYR A 9 15.68 -5.87 -17.67
N PHE A 10 15.50 -5.01 -18.67
CA PHE A 10 16.61 -4.25 -19.25
C PHE A 10 17.22 -3.23 -18.27
N ASN A 11 16.44 -2.67 -17.37
CA ASN A 11 16.94 -1.72 -16.40
C ASN A 11 17.66 -2.40 -15.23
N TYR A 12 17.26 -3.59 -14.82
CA TYR A 12 17.73 -4.19 -13.56
C TYR A 12 18.55 -5.47 -13.69
N LYS A 13 18.63 -6.14 -14.87
CA LYS A 13 19.31 -7.43 -15.05
C LYS A 13 20.79 -7.47 -14.66
N LYS A 14 21.42 -6.31 -14.43
CA LYS A 14 22.83 -6.22 -13.99
C LYS A 14 22.95 -5.77 -12.52
N THR A 15 21.84 -5.70 -11.79
CA THR A 15 21.87 -5.35 -10.37
C THR A 15 22.08 -6.59 -9.51
N PRO A 16 22.67 -6.46 -8.31
CA PRO A 16 22.64 -7.53 -7.33
C PRO A 16 21.19 -7.97 -7.04
N PHE A 17 21.02 -9.23 -6.71
CA PHE A 17 19.73 -9.83 -6.34
C PHE A 17 18.65 -9.84 -7.45
N PHE A 18 18.98 -9.48 -8.69
CA PHE A 18 18.02 -9.50 -9.79
C PHE A 18 17.37 -10.87 -9.96
N GLU A 19 18.17 -11.93 -9.92
CA GLU A 19 17.71 -13.31 -10.09
C GLU A 19 16.79 -13.77 -8.93
N ASP A 20 16.90 -13.14 -7.76
CA ASP A 20 16.05 -13.47 -6.61
C ASP A 20 14.64 -12.87 -6.76
N TYR A 21 14.52 -11.71 -7.40
CA TYR A 21 13.28 -10.95 -7.47
C TYR A 21 12.59 -11.00 -8.84
N TYR A 22 13.33 -11.11 -9.92
CA TYR A 22 12.78 -11.06 -11.26
C TYR A 22 11.77 -12.17 -11.58
N PRO A 23 11.92 -13.41 -11.13
CA PRO A 23 10.95 -14.48 -11.38
C PRO A 23 9.54 -14.14 -10.92
N PHE A 24 9.39 -13.44 -9.81
CA PHE A 24 8.08 -12.96 -9.37
C PHE A 24 7.42 -12.03 -10.39
N PHE A 25 8.17 -11.06 -10.91
CA PHE A 25 7.64 -10.14 -11.92
C PHE A 25 7.31 -10.87 -13.22
N GLU A 26 8.13 -11.83 -13.61
CA GLU A 26 7.88 -12.66 -14.79
C GLU A 26 6.57 -13.43 -14.64
N ASP A 27 6.33 -14.08 -13.52
CA ASP A 27 5.08 -14.81 -13.21
C ASP A 27 3.88 -13.87 -13.22
N VAL A 28 3.98 -12.73 -12.53
CA VAL A 28 2.89 -11.76 -12.41
C VAL A 28 2.51 -11.16 -13.76
N TYR A 29 3.49 -10.80 -14.60
CA TYR A 29 3.22 -10.17 -15.90
C TYR A 29 2.83 -11.17 -17.00
N ASN A 30 3.13 -12.44 -16.85
CA ASN A 30 2.70 -13.50 -17.76
C ASN A 30 1.33 -14.10 -17.40
N LYS A 31 0.85 -13.88 -16.18
CA LYS A 31 -0.47 -14.32 -15.74
C LYS A 31 -1.57 -13.42 -16.33
N GLU A 32 -2.72 -14.02 -16.65
CA GLU A 32 -3.94 -13.27 -16.97
C GLU A 32 -4.65 -12.86 -15.69
N TRP A 33 -4.96 -11.57 -15.59
CA TRP A 33 -5.68 -10.97 -14.47
C TRP A 33 -7.03 -10.45 -14.96
N LEU A 34 -8.11 -10.89 -14.32
CA LEU A 34 -9.47 -10.39 -14.62
C LEU A 34 -9.68 -8.99 -14.01
N PHE A 35 -9.16 -8.76 -12.81
CA PHE A 35 -9.31 -7.49 -12.12
C PHE A 35 -7.95 -6.91 -11.76
N LEU A 36 -7.83 -5.60 -11.89
CA LEU A 36 -6.63 -4.86 -11.47
C LEU A 36 -6.40 -4.96 -9.95
N ALA A 37 -7.48 -5.05 -9.18
CA ALA A 37 -7.41 -5.21 -7.73
C ALA A 37 -6.65 -6.48 -7.32
N ASP A 38 -6.89 -7.61 -8.01
CA ASP A 38 -6.22 -8.88 -7.71
C ASP A 38 -4.71 -8.81 -8.02
N LEU A 39 -4.35 -8.16 -9.13
CA LEU A 39 -2.95 -7.90 -9.46
C LEU A 39 -2.28 -7.04 -8.37
N ASN A 40 -2.91 -5.94 -7.99
CA ASN A 40 -2.38 -5.03 -6.98
C ASN A 40 -2.24 -5.72 -5.62
N GLU A 41 -3.22 -6.52 -5.21
CA GLU A 41 -3.16 -7.30 -3.98
C GLU A 41 -2.00 -8.30 -4.00
N CYS A 42 -1.85 -9.03 -5.11
CA CYS A 42 -0.75 -9.98 -5.29
C CYS A 42 0.62 -9.30 -5.14
N MET A 43 0.81 -8.17 -5.83
CA MET A 43 2.05 -7.41 -5.75
C MET A 43 2.28 -6.84 -4.35
N LEU A 44 1.26 -6.24 -3.73
CA LEU A 44 1.37 -5.68 -2.39
C LEU A 44 1.78 -6.73 -1.36
N LYS A 45 1.12 -7.88 -1.35
CA LYS A 45 1.44 -8.99 -0.44
C LYS A 45 2.86 -9.49 -0.62
N TRP A 46 3.33 -9.57 -1.86
CA TRP A 46 4.71 -9.95 -2.13
C TRP A 46 5.69 -8.90 -1.61
N PHE A 47 5.48 -7.60 -1.86
CA PHE A 47 6.34 -6.55 -1.34
C PHE A 47 6.38 -6.52 0.19
N LEU A 48 5.24 -6.68 0.86
CA LEU A 48 5.18 -6.74 2.32
C LEU A 48 6.03 -7.90 2.85
N LYS A 49 5.93 -9.08 2.22
CA LYS A 49 6.72 -10.25 2.58
C LYS A 49 8.23 -10.00 2.38
N GLU A 50 8.64 -9.50 1.22
CA GLU A 50 10.07 -9.26 0.92
C GLU A 50 10.68 -8.16 1.81
N LEU A 51 9.87 -7.20 2.24
CA LEU A 51 10.26 -6.17 3.21
C LEU A 51 10.13 -6.62 4.67
N ASN A 52 9.74 -7.88 4.91
CA ASN A 52 9.50 -8.43 6.25
C ASN A 52 8.49 -7.61 7.07
N ILE A 53 7.46 -7.08 6.41
CA ILE A 53 6.37 -6.33 7.02
C ILE A 53 5.22 -7.30 7.31
N ASN A 54 4.95 -7.55 8.59
CA ASN A 54 3.93 -8.51 9.05
C ASN A 54 2.63 -7.82 9.50
N THR A 55 2.36 -6.62 9.00
CA THR A 55 1.11 -5.91 9.31
C THR A 55 -0.07 -6.65 8.68
N GLU A 56 -1.14 -6.82 9.43
CA GLU A 56 -2.38 -7.39 8.93
C GLU A 56 -2.92 -6.56 7.76
N PHE A 57 -3.29 -7.23 6.70
CA PHE A 57 -3.86 -6.62 5.51
C PHE A 57 -5.30 -7.07 5.36
N VAL A 58 -6.22 -6.10 5.32
CA VAL A 58 -7.64 -6.33 5.09
C VAL A 58 -8.10 -5.60 3.84
N LYS A 59 -9.12 -6.11 3.17
CA LYS A 59 -9.75 -5.45 2.02
C LYS A 59 -11.04 -4.78 2.47
N ASP A 60 -11.29 -3.58 2.00
CA ASP A 60 -12.54 -2.87 2.26
C ASP A 60 -13.75 -3.61 1.70
N SER A 61 -13.58 -4.33 0.58
CA SER A 61 -14.62 -5.18 -0.02
C SER A 61 -15.09 -6.34 0.86
N ASP A 62 -14.32 -6.71 1.89
CA ASP A 62 -14.67 -7.78 2.83
C ASP A 62 -15.55 -7.27 3.98
N TYR A 63 -15.81 -5.96 4.02
CA TYR A 63 -16.58 -5.27 5.05
C TYR A 63 -17.67 -4.40 4.42
N THR A 64 -18.65 -4.05 5.23
CA THR A 64 -19.62 -3.00 4.87
C THR A 64 -19.33 -1.79 5.73
N PHE A 65 -18.73 -0.76 5.14
CA PHE A 65 -18.47 0.52 5.80
C PHE A 65 -19.51 1.55 5.42
N GLU A 66 -19.79 2.49 6.34
CA GLU A 66 -20.83 3.50 6.21
C GLU A 66 -20.25 4.91 6.29
N GLY A 67 -20.95 5.88 5.70
CA GLY A 67 -20.54 7.28 5.69
C GLY A 67 -19.69 7.67 4.49
N ASP A 68 -19.20 8.89 4.51
CA ASP A 68 -18.29 9.45 3.52
C ASP A 68 -17.19 10.26 4.22
N LYS A 69 -16.08 10.50 3.54
CA LYS A 69 -14.93 11.29 4.03
C LYS A 69 -14.48 10.85 5.45
N SER A 70 -14.53 11.78 6.42
CA SER A 70 -14.12 11.50 7.81
C SER A 70 -14.98 10.44 8.48
N ASP A 71 -16.30 10.45 8.25
CA ASP A 71 -17.22 9.50 8.86
C ASP A 71 -16.92 8.07 8.41
N LEU A 72 -16.65 7.87 7.12
CA LEU A 72 -16.26 6.57 6.57
C LEU A 72 -15.00 6.03 7.27
N ILE A 73 -13.98 6.88 7.44
CA ILE A 73 -12.73 6.45 8.08
C ILE A 73 -12.93 6.14 9.55
N VAL A 74 -13.75 6.94 10.23
CA VAL A 74 -14.12 6.67 11.64
C VAL A 74 -14.88 5.36 11.77
N ASP A 75 -15.81 5.06 10.85
CA ASP A 75 -16.54 3.79 10.83
C ASP A 75 -15.59 2.61 10.57
N MET A 76 -14.67 2.74 9.62
CA MET A 76 -13.62 1.74 9.37
C MET A 76 -12.80 1.47 10.63
N CYS A 77 -12.31 2.52 11.29
CA CYS A 77 -11.53 2.37 12.53
C CYS A 77 -12.34 1.62 13.61
N LYS A 78 -13.60 1.98 13.81
CA LYS A 78 -14.46 1.32 14.80
C LYS A 78 -14.68 -0.16 14.48
N LYS A 79 -15.01 -0.48 13.24
CA LYS A 79 -15.27 -1.87 12.80
C LYS A 79 -14.02 -2.75 12.85
N LEU A 80 -12.85 -2.16 12.64
CA LEU A 80 -11.54 -2.85 12.70
C LEU A 80 -10.89 -2.78 14.10
N GLY A 81 -11.51 -2.13 15.09
CA GLY A 81 -10.96 -2.01 16.43
C GLY A 81 -9.73 -1.14 16.54
N ALA A 82 -9.53 -0.20 15.60
CA ALA A 82 -8.39 0.71 15.60
C ALA A 82 -8.64 1.89 16.56
N ASP A 83 -7.66 2.18 17.39
CA ASP A 83 -7.63 3.35 18.29
C ASP A 83 -6.82 4.53 17.74
N THR A 84 -6.09 4.30 16.66
CA THR A 84 -5.21 5.28 16.04
C THR A 84 -5.32 5.17 14.52
N TYR A 85 -5.44 6.32 13.85
CA TYR A 85 -5.41 6.42 12.40
C TYR A 85 -4.26 7.31 11.94
N ILE A 86 -3.49 6.82 10.95
CA ILE A 86 -2.35 7.54 10.39
C ILE A 86 -2.72 8.06 9.00
N PHE A 87 -2.84 9.38 8.88
CA PHE A 87 -3.03 10.02 7.58
C PHE A 87 -1.71 10.34 6.89
N ALA A 88 -1.71 10.27 5.57
CA ALA A 88 -0.66 10.89 4.77
C ALA A 88 -0.67 12.43 4.96
N LYS A 89 0.44 13.09 4.68
CA LYS A 89 0.64 14.53 4.91
C LYS A 89 -0.48 15.42 4.34
N LEU A 90 -1.01 15.08 3.16
CA LEU A 90 -2.10 15.80 2.49
C LEU A 90 -3.48 15.54 3.12
N GLY A 91 -3.61 14.59 4.01
CA GLY A 91 -4.89 14.30 4.68
C GLY A 91 -5.39 15.44 5.57
N LYS A 92 -4.52 16.38 5.96
CA LYS A 92 -4.89 17.54 6.79
C LYS A 92 -5.99 18.42 6.17
N ASP A 93 -6.06 18.44 4.84
CA ASP A 93 -7.00 19.30 4.11
C ASP A 93 -8.40 18.68 3.96
N TYR A 94 -8.54 17.38 4.25
CA TYR A 94 -9.77 16.62 4.02
C TYR A 94 -10.44 16.11 5.29
N VAL A 95 -9.68 16.04 6.40
CA VAL A 95 -10.15 15.39 7.61
C VAL A 95 -10.78 16.39 8.57
N ILE A 96 -11.90 16.03 9.15
CA ILE A 96 -12.51 16.76 10.25
C ILE A 96 -12.02 16.13 11.55
N LYS A 97 -11.04 16.76 12.21
CA LYS A 97 -10.40 16.24 13.42
C LYS A 97 -11.41 15.93 14.53
N GLN A 98 -12.46 16.75 14.64
CA GLN A 98 -13.50 16.59 15.66
C GLN A 98 -14.21 15.23 15.59
N ASP A 99 -14.38 14.64 14.39
CA ASP A 99 -15.04 13.35 14.23
C ASP A 99 -14.23 12.23 14.88
N PHE A 100 -12.91 12.31 14.75
CA PHE A 100 -11.97 11.36 15.39
C PHE A 100 -11.91 11.56 16.91
N ASP A 101 -11.83 12.79 17.36
CA ASP A 101 -11.83 13.11 18.80
C ASP A 101 -13.12 12.61 19.47
N ASN A 102 -14.28 12.82 18.85
CA ASN A 102 -15.58 12.33 19.33
C ASN A 102 -15.65 10.80 19.36
N ALA A 103 -14.96 10.13 18.45
CA ALA A 103 -14.89 8.67 18.38
C ALA A 103 -13.83 8.05 19.31
N GLY A 104 -13.00 8.88 19.96
CA GLY A 104 -11.88 8.42 20.78
C GLY A 104 -10.73 7.83 19.97
N ILE A 105 -10.62 8.20 18.68
CA ILE A 105 -9.59 7.71 17.77
C ILE A 105 -8.50 8.77 17.66
N LYS A 106 -7.27 8.37 17.95
CA LYS A 106 -6.09 9.24 17.82
C LYS A 106 -5.76 9.45 16.34
N LEU A 107 -5.70 10.71 15.91
CA LEU A 107 -5.32 11.08 14.55
C LEU A 107 -3.85 11.50 14.50
N ILE A 108 -3.07 10.85 13.65
CA ILE A 108 -1.67 11.15 13.39
C ILE A 108 -1.49 11.50 11.92
N PHE A 109 -0.67 12.51 11.62
CA PHE A 109 -0.27 12.84 10.26
C PHE A 109 1.16 12.42 10.03
N GLN A 110 1.38 11.64 8.98
CA GLN A 110 2.70 11.18 8.61
C GLN A 110 3.57 12.37 8.16
N ASP A 111 4.77 12.46 8.72
CA ASP A 111 5.82 13.37 8.28
C ASP A 111 7.03 12.55 7.84
N TYR A 112 6.89 11.95 6.65
CA TYR A 112 7.90 11.06 6.10
C TYR A 112 8.98 11.85 5.35
N ASN A 113 10.23 11.65 5.76
CA ASN A 113 11.42 12.10 5.04
C ASN A 113 12.06 10.90 4.34
N HIS A 114 12.11 10.96 3.02
CA HIS A 114 12.68 9.86 2.22
C HIS A 114 14.19 9.72 2.50
N PRO A 115 14.67 8.53 2.91
CA PRO A 115 16.09 8.32 3.10
C PRO A 115 16.82 8.35 1.75
N GLN A 116 18.03 8.91 1.77
CA GLN A 116 18.92 8.82 0.61
C GLN A 116 19.64 7.48 0.64
N TYR A 117 19.57 6.76 -0.45
CA TYR A 117 20.28 5.49 -0.64
C TYR A 117 20.81 5.37 -2.07
N PRO A 118 21.88 4.59 -2.32
CA PRO A 118 22.40 4.39 -3.65
C PRO A 118 21.37 3.78 -4.59
N GLN A 119 21.15 4.43 -5.71
CA GLN A 119 20.30 3.93 -6.78
C GLN A 119 21.11 3.69 -8.05
N ARG A 120 20.60 2.83 -8.95
CA ARG A 120 21.32 2.49 -10.17
C ARG A 120 21.51 3.69 -11.11
N PHE A 121 20.56 4.61 -11.14
CA PHE A 121 20.54 5.73 -12.08
C PHE A 121 20.66 7.11 -11.40
N GLY A 122 21.26 7.20 -10.25
CA GLY A 122 21.63 8.43 -9.56
C GLY A 122 20.58 9.01 -8.68
#